data_35132aa76fa669d3dfb7770183f4266e
#
_entry.id   35132aa76fa669d3dfb7770183f4266e
#
_cell.length_a   1.000
_cell.length_b   1.000
_cell.length_c   1.000
_cell.angle_alpha   90.00
_cell.angle_beta   90.00
_cell.angle_gamma   90.00
#
_symmetry.space_group_name_H-M   'P 1'
#
loop_
_entity.id
_entity.type
_entity.pdbx_description
1 polymer ?
#
loop_
_entity_poly.entity_id
_entity_poly.type
_entity_poly.pdbx_seq_one_letter_code
_entity_poly.pdbx_strand_id
1 'polypeptide(L)'
;QSALWLWGGDGAGRVLLDAGEGSDLGWRVPLIEMLEGGWPWLALFPIAVLWAWQLKTTRWGKWSLSLLVVLSASILPLRTQLPWYSHPLWIPVALLCAPLFAWIVNRKTTPDTPLLMRGLLSRIPRFWTLLGLLLLILLAVSMTPLGSALSDYRGVAAALGLGWSTGGCLLMASTIRQRRLGAFSLVCGNLAALALMFSSPLWHWELNETWPVQPVADLTKHGLGHPITIVGHNERPSLNWYARQRIPGNRSGNRLRLSDKQEDHCEVVARYQEWILTDCDNMLSED
;
A
#
# COMPACT_ATOMS: atom_id res chain seq x y z
N GLN A 1 6.68 22.54 -28.18
CA GLN A 1 6.49 21.07 -28.14
C GLN A 1 5.04 20.79 -27.87
N SER A 2 4.37 20.00 -28.74
CA SER A 2 2.94 19.76 -28.61
C SER A 2 2.66 18.81 -27.43
N ALA A 3 1.53 19.01 -26.74
CA ALA A 3 1.08 18.11 -25.66
C ALA A 3 1.00 16.64 -26.11
N LEU A 4 0.73 16.39 -27.38
CA LEU A 4 0.75 15.07 -28.01
C LEU A 4 2.14 14.41 -27.99
N TRP A 5 3.23 15.18 -28.10
CA TRP A 5 4.59 14.66 -28.05
C TRP A 5 4.98 14.28 -26.61
N LEU A 6 4.59 15.10 -25.63
CA LEU A 6 4.79 14.78 -24.20
C LEU A 6 3.98 13.55 -23.80
N TRP A 7 2.72 13.45 -24.19
CA TRP A 7 1.87 12.29 -23.93
C TRP A 7 2.37 11.02 -24.65
N GLY A 8 2.77 11.14 -25.92
CA GLY A 8 3.28 10.02 -26.70
C GLY A 8 4.62 9.51 -26.18
N GLY A 9 5.54 10.41 -25.81
CA GLY A 9 6.85 10.08 -25.26
C GLY A 9 6.76 9.41 -23.89
N ASP A 10 5.98 9.99 -23.00
CA ASP A 10 5.85 9.49 -21.62
C ASP A 10 4.96 8.23 -21.55
N GLY A 11 3.80 8.24 -22.20
CA GLY A 11 2.88 7.10 -22.21
C GLY A 11 3.42 5.90 -23.00
N ALA A 12 3.85 6.11 -24.24
CA ALA A 12 4.42 5.04 -25.07
C ALA A 12 5.78 4.56 -24.54
N GLY A 13 6.58 5.46 -23.97
CA GLY A 13 7.84 5.13 -23.35
C GLY A 13 7.70 4.17 -22.19
N ARG A 14 6.68 4.36 -21.34
CA ARG A 14 6.39 3.48 -20.19
C ARG A 14 5.89 2.09 -20.60
N VAL A 15 5.20 1.99 -21.73
CA VAL A 15 4.68 0.72 -22.24
C VAL A 15 5.73 -0.06 -23.02
N LEU A 16 6.52 0.65 -23.85
CA LEU A 16 7.38 0.00 -24.86
C LEU A 16 8.88 0.05 -24.51
N LEU A 17 9.33 1.08 -23.79
CA LEU A 17 10.75 1.42 -23.64
C LEU A 17 11.27 1.38 -22.20
N ASP A 18 10.50 0.88 -21.26
CA ASP A 18 10.84 0.89 -19.81
C ASP A 18 11.27 2.30 -19.29
N ALA A 19 10.70 3.33 -19.88
CA ALA A 19 10.99 4.71 -19.49
C ALA A 19 10.31 5.07 -18.17
N GLY A 20 11.08 5.64 -17.25
CA GLY A 20 10.62 6.11 -15.94
C GLY A 20 11.06 5.24 -14.79
N GLU A 21 10.89 5.76 -13.57
CA GLU A 21 11.14 5.02 -12.34
C GLU A 21 9.96 4.05 -12.07
N GLY A 22 10.26 2.83 -11.69
CA GLY A 22 9.23 1.83 -11.41
C GLY A 22 9.81 0.59 -10.72
N SER A 23 8.93 -0.31 -10.33
CA SER A 23 9.31 -1.59 -9.73
C SER A 23 9.75 -2.58 -10.80
N ASP A 24 10.81 -3.34 -10.56
CA ASP A 24 11.28 -4.46 -11.40
C ASP A 24 10.25 -5.60 -11.49
N LEU A 25 9.21 -5.60 -10.65
CA LEU A 25 8.15 -6.59 -10.66
C LEU A 25 7.14 -6.40 -11.80
N GLY A 26 7.14 -5.23 -12.48
CA GLY A 26 6.30 -4.94 -13.64
C GLY A 26 4.81 -5.19 -13.37
N TRP A 27 4.13 -5.92 -14.26
CA TRP A 27 2.69 -6.22 -14.17
C TRP A 27 2.24 -6.91 -12.88
N ARG A 28 3.17 -7.49 -12.10
CA ARG A 28 2.87 -8.16 -10.82
C ARG A 28 2.54 -7.16 -9.72
N VAL A 29 3.07 -5.92 -9.78
CA VAL A 29 2.85 -4.91 -8.73
C VAL A 29 1.37 -4.67 -8.45
N PRO A 30 0.51 -4.33 -9.43
CA PRO A 30 -0.91 -4.13 -9.15
C PRO A 30 -1.61 -5.36 -8.58
N LEU A 31 -1.18 -6.57 -8.94
CA LEU A 31 -1.75 -7.81 -8.41
C LEU A 31 -1.33 -8.06 -6.96
N ILE A 32 -0.06 -7.80 -6.64
CA ILE A 32 0.45 -7.89 -5.26
C ILE A 32 -0.26 -6.88 -4.38
N GLU A 33 -0.34 -5.62 -4.80
CA GLU A 33 -1.06 -4.56 -4.10
C GLU A 33 -2.54 -4.93 -3.83
N MET A 34 -3.21 -5.50 -4.85
CA MET A 34 -4.58 -5.99 -4.68
C MET A 34 -4.67 -7.16 -3.69
N LEU A 35 -3.69 -8.06 -3.69
CA LEU A 35 -3.65 -9.17 -2.74
C LEU A 35 -3.37 -8.67 -1.32
N GLU A 36 -2.51 -7.71 -1.14
CA GLU A 36 -2.17 -7.15 0.18
C GLU A 36 -3.31 -6.29 0.74
N GLY A 37 -3.81 -5.33 -0.05
CA GLY A 37 -4.81 -4.36 0.39
C GLY A 37 -6.27 -4.82 0.29
N GLY A 38 -6.57 -5.90 -0.42
CA GLY A 38 -7.93 -6.31 -0.76
C GLY A 38 -8.67 -7.12 0.30
N TRP A 39 -8.02 -7.56 1.33
CA TRP A 39 -8.67 -8.31 2.40
C TRP A 39 -9.55 -7.42 3.29
N PRO A 40 -10.71 -7.90 3.73
CA PRO A 40 -11.28 -9.25 3.52
C PRO A 40 -12.14 -9.38 2.24
N TRP A 41 -12.25 -8.33 1.41
CA TRP A 41 -13.15 -8.25 0.26
C TRP A 41 -12.74 -9.17 -0.90
N LEU A 42 -11.45 -9.48 -1.04
CA LEU A 42 -10.95 -10.41 -2.06
C LEU A 42 -11.59 -11.80 -1.99
N ALA A 43 -12.07 -12.23 -0.82
CA ALA A 43 -12.82 -13.48 -0.70
C ALA A 43 -14.12 -13.49 -1.52
N LEU A 44 -14.69 -12.31 -1.79
CA LEU A 44 -15.90 -12.15 -2.61
C LEU A 44 -15.59 -12.05 -4.10
N PHE A 45 -14.40 -11.55 -4.45
CA PHE A 45 -14.08 -11.13 -5.81
C PHE A 45 -14.24 -12.23 -6.88
N PRO A 46 -13.72 -13.47 -6.71
CA PRO A 46 -13.91 -14.53 -7.70
C PRO A 46 -15.40 -14.88 -7.91
N ILE A 47 -16.17 -14.92 -6.82
CA ILE A 47 -17.60 -15.19 -6.87
C ILE A 47 -18.33 -14.04 -7.57
N ALA A 48 -17.90 -12.80 -7.31
CA ALA A 48 -18.46 -11.60 -7.90
C ALA A 48 -18.26 -11.54 -9.43
N VAL A 49 -17.06 -11.87 -9.90
CA VAL A 49 -16.75 -11.95 -11.33
C VAL A 49 -17.60 -13.03 -12.00
N LEU A 50 -17.69 -14.22 -11.44
CA LEU A 50 -18.51 -15.31 -11.98
C LEU A 50 -19.99 -14.92 -12.04
N TRP A 51 -20.50 -14.27 -11.00
CA TRP A 51 -21.91 -13.83 -10.99
C TRP A 51 -22.17 -12.70 -11.98
N ALA A 52 -21.28 -11.72 -12.06
CA ALA A 52 -21.38 -10.66 -13.06
C ALA A 52 -21.34 -11.23 -14.49
N TRP A 53 -20.51 -12.25 -14.74
CA TRP A 53 -20.44 -12.94 -16.03
C TRP A 53 -21.77 -13.61 -16.38
N GLN A 54 -22.43 -14.28 -15.44
CA GLN A 54 -23.76 -14.85 -15.66
C GLN A 54 -24.82 -13.78 -15.96
N LEU A 55 -24.68 -12.60 -15.34
CA LEU A 55 -25.55 -11.45 -15.50
C LEU A 55 -25.03 -10.40 -16.50
N LYS A 56 -24.16 -10.80 -17.43
CA LYS A 56 -23.52 -9.88 -18.39
C LYS A 56 -24.49 -9.11 -19.31
N THR A 57 -25.73 -9.52 -19.42
CA THR A 57 -26.79 -8.82 -20.15
C THR A 57 -27.42 -7.68 -19.33
N THR A 58 -27.28 -7.71 -18.00
CA THR A 58 -27.76 -6.64 -17.13
C THR A 58 -26.82 -5.42 -17.20
N ARG A 59 -27.36 -4.24 -16.89
CA ARG A 59 -26.55 -3.01 -16.82
C ARG A 59 -25.40 -3.14 -15.84
N TRP A 60 -25.68 -3.67 -14.64
CA TRP A 60 -24.64 -3.84 -13.62
C TRP A 60 -23.52 -4.79 -14.07
N GLY A 61 -23.86 -6.01 -14.53
CA GLY A 61 -22.87 -6.99 -14.96
C GLY A 61 -22.03 -6.49 -16.13
N LYS A 62 -22.68 -5.89 -17.12
CA LYS A 62 -22.01 -5.30 -18.29
C LYS A 62 -21.01 -4.21 -17.90
N TRP A 63 -21.42 -3.21 -17.13
CA TRP A 63 -20.55 -2.09 -16.77
C TRP A 63 -19.41 -2.51 -15.84
N SER A 64 -19.69 -3.33 -14.82
CA SER A 64 -18.66 -3.78 -13.88
C SER A 64 -17.59 -4.62 -14.56
N LEU A 65 -17.97 -5.55 -15.45
CA LEU A 65 -17.03 -6.36 -16.22
C LEU A 65 -16.27 -5.53 -17.26
N SER A 66 -16.96 -4.61 -17.96
CA SER A 66 -16.28 -3.73 -18.92
C SER A 66 -15.23 -2.85 -18.24
N LEU A 67 -15.55 -2.25 -17.09
CA LEU A 67 -14.58 -1.46 -16.31
C LEU A 67 -13.40 -2.34 -15.85
N LEU A 68 -13.67 -3.54 -15.35
CA LEU A 68 -12.61 -4.46 -14.93
C LEU A 68 -11.67 -4.77 -16.10
N VAL A 69 -12.22 -5.13 -17.27
CA VAL A 69 -11.42 -5.49 -18.45
C VAL A 69 -10.64 -4.28 -18.96
N VAL A 70 -11.31 -3.13 -19.14
CA VAL A 70 -10.66 -1.93 -19.70
C VAL A 70 -9.54 -1.43 -18.80
N LEU A 71 -9.79 -1.29 -17.48
CA LEU A 71 -8.77 -0.80 -16.56
C LEU A 71 -7.61 -1.81 -16.40
N SER A 72 -7.92 -3.12 -16.34
CA SER A 72 -6.86 -4.14 -16.32
C SER A 72 -6.03 -4.13 -17.60
N ALA A 73 -6.66 -4.03 -18.77
CA ALA A 73 -5.97 -3.95 -20.04
C ALA A 73 -5.13 -2.66 -20.21
N SER A 74 -5.51 -1.58 -19.54
CA SER A 74 -4.76 -0.32 -19.57
C SER A 74 -3.57 -0.30 -18.61
N ILE A 75 -3.68 -0.99 -17.47
CA ILE A 75 -2.70 -0.89 -16.38
C ILE A 75 -1.70 -2.06 -16.42
N LEU A 76 -2.17 -3.30 -16.55
CA LEU A 76 -1.31 -4.47 -16.42
C LEU A 76 -0.20 -4.58 -17.49
N PRO A 77 -0.38 -4.11 -18.74
CA PRO A 77 0.68 -4.16 -19.76
C PRO A 77 1.81 -3.14 -19.53
N LEU A 78 1.65 -2.17 -18.62
CA LEU A 78 2.70 -1.20 -18.35
C LEU A 78 3.94 -1.91 -17.79
N ARG A 79 5.10 -1.66 -18.36
CA ARG A 79 6.36 -2.27 -17.92
C ARG A 79 6.86 -1.64 -16.64
N THR A 80 6.76 -0.32 -16.54
CA THR A 80 7.10 0.42 -15.32
C THR A 80 5.84 0.57 -14.47
N GLN A 81 5.82 -0.06 -13.29
CA GLN A 81 4.69 -0.05 -12.38
C GLN A 81 5.06 0.66 -11.07
N LEU A 82 4.17 1.55 -10.66
CA LEU A 82 4.24 2.22 -9.36
C LEU A 82 3.13 1.69 -8.46
N PRO A 83 3.30 1.64 -7.14
CA PRO A 83 2.33 1.05 -6.22
C PRO A 83 0.90 1.57 -6.40
N TRP A 84 0.73 2.87 -6.66
CA TRP A 84 -0.60 3.47 -6.85
C TRP A 84 -1.29 3.15 -8.19
N TYR A 85 -0.64 2.46 -9.12
CA TYR A 85 -1.27 2.05 -10.38
C TYR A 85 -2.38 1.02 -10.18
N SER A 86 -2.41 0.31 -9.05
CA SER A 86 -3.51 -0.57 -8.66
C SER A 86 -4.80 0.17 -8.31
N HIS A 87 -4.71 1.46 -7.89
CA HIS A 87 -5.87 2.19 -7.34
C HIS A 87 -7.09 2.24 -8.25
N PRO A 88 -6.99 2.47 -9.58
CA PRO A 88 -8.16 2.43 -10.45
C PRO A 88 -8.86 1.06 -10.50
N LEU A 89 -8.14 -0.04 -10.23
CA LEU A 89 -8.70 -1.39 -10.24
C LEU A 89 -9.65 -1.64 -9.05
N TRP A 90 -9.53 -0.86 -7.97
CA TRP A 90 -10.43 -0.97 -6.82
C TRP A 90 -11.87 -0.58 -7.14
N ILE A 91 -12.09 0.29 -8.14
CA ILE A 91 -13.42 0.73 -8.55
C ILE A 91 -14.26 -0.46 -9.06
N PRO A 92 -13.84 -1.21 -10.10
CA PRO A 92 -14.60 -2.38 -10.54
C PRO A 92 -14.66 -3.50 -9.49
N VAL A 93 -13.62 -3.69 -8.66
CA VAL A 93 -13.66 -4.65 -7.55
C VAL A 93 -14.76 -4.31 -6.57
N ALA A 94 -14.87 -3.05 -6.15
CA ALA A 94 -15.92 -2.59 -5.25
C ALA A 94 -17.32 -2.77 -5.86
N LEU A 95 -17.50 -2.38 -7.14
CA LEU A 95 -18.77 -2.53 -7.87
C LEU A 95 -19.19 -4.01 -7.98
N LEU A 96 -18.25 -4.91 -8.17
CA LEU A 96 -18.50 -6.35 -8.24
C LEU A 96 -18.83 -6.95 -6.88
N CYS A 97 -18.07 -6.60 -5.84
CA CYS A 97 -18.22 -7.20 -4.51
C CYS A 97 -19.42 -6.65 -3.71
N ALA A 98 -19.81 -5.39 -3.93
CA ALA A 98 -20.84 -4.74 -3.13
C ALA A 98 -22.21 -5.45 -3.13
N PRO A 99 -22.76 -5.93 -4.26
CA PRO A 99 -24.04 -6.63 -4.25
C PRO A 99 -23.99 -7.95 -3.50
N LEU A 100 -22.84 -8.67 -3.56
CA LEU A 100 -22.67 -9.93 -2.81
C LEU A 100 -22.57 -9.65 -1.32
N PHE A 101 -21.86 -8.62 -0.92
CA PHE A 101 -21.82 -8.20 0.47
C PHE A 101 -23.21 -7.79 0.99
N ALA A 102 -23.94 -7.00 0.20
CA ALA A 102 -25.32 -6.63 0.51
C ALA A 102 -26.22 -7.88 0.66
N TRP A 103 -26.02 -8.92 -0.17
CA TRP A 103 -26.71 -10.19 -0.04
C TRP A 103 -26.38 -10.90 1.29
N ILE A 104 -25.10 -10.98 1.68
CA ILE A 104 -24.69 -11.59 2.96
C ILE A 104 -25.36 -10.87 4.14
N VAL A 105 -25.39 -9.54 4.13
CA VAL A 105 -25.99 -8.73 5.20
C VAL A 105 -27.51 -8.92 5.26
N ASN A 106 -28.18 -8.82 4.11
CA ASN A 106 -29.64 -8.80 4.06
C ASN A 106 -30.26 -10.21 3.96
N ARG A 107 -29.49 -11.19 3.47
CA ARG A 107 -29.96 -12.56 3.14
C ARG A 107 -31.25 -12.60 2.30
N LYS A 108 -31.46 -11.54 1.52
CA LYS A 108 -32.56 -11.54 0.56
C LYS A 108 -32.15 -12.38 -0.64
N THR A 109 -32.77 -13.55 -0.77
CA THR A 109 -32.60 -14.37 -1.97
C THR A 109 -33.32 -13.70 -3.12
N THR A 110 -32.56 -13.27 -4.13
CA THR A 110 -33.16 -13.01 -5.42
C THR A 110 -33.40 -14.36 -6.11
N PRO A 111 -34.50 -14.52 -6.85
CA PRO A 111 -34.81 -15.80 -7.57
C PRO A 111 -33.62 -16.25 -8.44
N ASP A 112 -32.88 -15.30 -8.99
CA ASP A 112 -31.81 -15.52 -9.95
C ASP A 112 -30.43 -15.89 -9.34
N THR A 113 -30.32 -15.98 -8.00
CA THR A 113 -29.05 -16.38 -7.38
C THR A 113 -28.86 -17.89 -7.44
N PRO A 114 -27.86 -18.43 -8.16
CA PRO A 114 -27.61 -19.85 -8.28
C PRO A 114 -27.37 -20.51 -6.91
N LEU A 115 -27.84 -21.77 -6.73
CA LEU A 115 -27.69 -22.52 -5.48
C LEU A 115 -26.24 -22.65 -5.03
N LEU A 116 -25.33 -22.90 -5.97
CA LEU A 116 -23.89 -22.97 -5.71
C LEU A 116 -23.36 -21.67 -5.09
N MET A 117 -23.76 -20.52 -5.64
CA MET A 117 -23.35 -19.22 -5.11
C MET A 117 -23.91 -18.98 -3.71
N ARG A 118 -25.14 -19.35 -3.44
CA ARG A 118 -25.72 -19.25 -2.08
C ARG A 118 -24.90 -20.05 -1.08
N GLY A 119 -24.49 -21.26 -1.46
CA GLY A 119 -23.61 -22.11 -0.63
C GLY A 119 -22.26 -21.49 -0.35
N LEU A 120 -21.62 -20.94 -1.38
CA LEU A 120 -20.32 -20.25 -1.24
C LEU A 120 -20.45 -18.99 -0.37
N LEU A 121 -21.41 -18.11 -0.68
CA LEU A 121 -21.62 -16.87 0.06
C LEU A 121 -21.97 -17.10 1.54
N SER A 122 -22.65 -18.17 1.87
CA SER A 122 -22.96 -18.52 3.26
C SER A 122 -21.73 -18.94 4.07
N ARG A 123 -20.63 -19.34 3.40
CA ARG A 123 -19.35 -19.72 4.03
C ARG A 123 -18.42 -18.54 4.24
N ILE A 124 -18.57 -17.44 3.49
CA ILE A 124 -17.70 -16.27 3.58
C ILE A 124 -17.63 -15.67 4.99
N PRO A 125 -18.74 -15.47 5.75
CA PRO A 125 -18.63 -14.97 7.11
C PRO A 125 -17.82 -15.86 8.04
N ARG A 126 -17.90 -17.20 7.88
CA ARG A 126 -17.05 -18.15 8.63
C ARG A 126 -15.57 -17.98 8.28
N PHE A 127 -15.28 -17.84 6.99
CA PHE A 127 -13.92 -17.59 6.53
C PHE A 127 -13.36 -16.30 7.14
N TRP A 128 -14.11 -15.20 7.14
CA TRP A 128 -13.68 -13.96 7.79
C TRP A 128 -13.47 -14.12 9.29
N THR A 129 -14.36 -14.86 9.97
CA THR A 129 -14.17 -15.17 11.40
C THR A 129 -12.85 -15.92 11.64
N LEU A 130 -12.58 -16.96 10.86
CA LEU A 130 -11.36 -17.76 11.00
C LEU A 130 -10.10 -16.94 10.71
N LEU A 131 -10.15 -16.10 9.67
CA LEU A 131 -9.03 -15.21 9.33
C LEU A 131 -8.78 -14.19 10.44
N GLY A 132 -9.83 -13.61 11.00
CA GLY A 132 -9.74 -12.72 12.16
C GLY A 132 -9.17 -13.41 13.40
N LEU A 133 -9.59 -14.64 13.69
CA LEU A 133 -9.04 -15.44 14.79
C LEU A 133 -7.56 -15.77 14.56
N LEU A 134 -7.16 -16.08 13.33
CA LEU A 134 -5.76 -16.29 12.98
C LEU A 134 -4.92 -15.05 13.30
N LEU A 135 -5.40 -13.86 12.94
CA LEU A 135 -4.70 -12.60 13.27
C LEU A 135 -4.61 -12.37 14.78
N LEU A 136 -5.63 -12.74 15.56
CA LEU A 136 -5.57 -12.67 17.03
C LEU A 136 -4.57 -13.68 17.63
N ILE A 137 -4.45 -14.86 17.03
CA ILE A 137 -3.42 -15.84 17.41
C ILE A 137 -2.03 -15.28 17.10
N LEU A 138 -1.81 -14.71 15.91
CA LEU A 138 -0.55 -14.06 15.54
C LEU A 138 -0.22 -12.88 16.49
N LEU A 139 -1.23 -12.11 16.88
CA LEU A 139 -1.09 -11.07 17.90
C LEU A 139 -0.62 -11.67 19.23
N ALA A 140 -1.23 -12.75 19.70
CA ALA A 140 -0.82 -13.43 20.94
C ALA A 140 0.63 -13.95 20.83
N VAL A 141 1.01 -14.55 19.70
CA VAL A 141 2.38 -14.99 19.42
C VAL A 141 3.34 -13.81 19.44
N SER A 142 2.98 -12.66 18.90
CA SER A 142 3.82 -11.45 18.90
C SER A 142 4.13 -10.91 20.31
N MET A 143 3.37 -11.32 21.33
CA MET A 143 3.64 -10.98 22.74
C MET A 143 4.71 -11.88 23.37
N THR A 144 5.12 -12.94 22.68
CA THR A 144 6.17 -13.86 23.14
C THR A 144 7.52 -13.49 22.50
N PRO A 145 8.66 -13.97 23.04
CA PRO A 145 9.96 -13.75 22.45
C PRO A 145 10.08 -14.29 21.01
N LEU A 146 9.34 -15.36 20.67
CA LEU A 146 9.32 -15.94 19.33
C LEU A 146 8.69 -15.01 18.27
N GLY A 147 7.77 -14.13 18.68
CA GLY A 147 7.06 -13.21 17.80
C GLY A 147 7.54 -11.77 17.89
N SER A 148 8.67 -11.48 18.51
CA SER A 148 9.18 -10.11 18.70
C SER A 148 9.32 -9.32 17.39
N ALA A 149 9.66 -9.98 16.28
CA ALA A 149 9.74 -9.38 14.95
C ALA A 149 8.38 -8.82 14.44
N LEU A 150 7.26 -9.27 15.03
CA LEU A 150 5.92 -8.82 14.68
C LEU A 150 5.40 -7.71 15.62
N SER A 151 6.25 -7.20 16.53
CA SER A 151 5.85 -6.23 17.56
C SER A 151 5.18 -4.99 17.00
N ASP A 152 5.69 -4.47 15.90
CA ASP A 152 5.24 -3.22 15.31
C ASP A 152 3.84 -3.35 14.66
N TYR A 153 3.48 -4.57 14.23
CA TYR A 153 2.19 -4.86 13.61
C TYR A 153 1.06 -5.17 14.61
N ARG A 154 1.32 -5.16 15.93
CA ARG A 154 0.34 -5.54 16.96
C ARG A 154 -0.96 -4.77 16.89
N GLY A 155 -0.88 -3.45 16.73
CA GLY A 155 -2.05 -2.59 16.62
C GLY A 155 -2.91 -2.92 15.41
N VAL A 156 -2.29 -3.09 14.26
CA VAL A 156 -2.94 -3.47 12.99
C VAL A 156 -3.56 -4.85 13.10
N ALA A 157 -2.83 -5.83 13.60
CA ALA A 157 -3.31 -7.20 13.80
C ALA A 157 -4.49 -7.26 14.79
N ALA A 158 -4.47 -6.48 15.86
CA ALA A 158 -5.57 -6.36 16.81
C ALA A 158 -6.84 -5.78 16.16
N ALA A 159 -6.70 -4.69 15.42
CA ALA A 159 -7.83 -4.02 14.77
C ALA A 159 -8.48 -4.92 13.71
N LEU A 160 -7.70 -5.53 12.82
CA LEU A 160 -8.18 -6.48 11.82
C LEU A 160 -8.74 -7.74 12.48
N GLY A 161 -8.01 -8.32 13.42
CA GLY A 161 -8.40 -9.56 14.09
C GLY A 161 -9.72 -9.43 14.83
N LEU A 162 -9.91 -8.37 15.61
CA LEU A 162 -11.18 -8.08 16.28
C LEU A 162 -12.28 -7.73 15.27
N GLY A 163 -12.00 -6.88 14.28
CA GLY A 163 -12.97 -6.46 13.29
C GLY A 163 -13.50 -7.62 12.45
N TRP A 164 -12.61 -8.52 11.99
CA TRP A 164 -13.01 -9.64 11.12
C TRP A 164 -13.61 -10.80 11.89
N SER A 165 -13.09 -11.14 13.08
CA SER A 165 -13.68 -12.22 13.90
C SER A 165 -15.09 -11.87 14.39
N THR A 166 -15.26 -10.69 14.99
CA THR A 166 -16.57 -10.23 15.47
C THR A 166 -17.51 -9.95 14.31
N GLY A 167 -17.03 -9.31 13.25
CA GLY A 167 -17.79 -9.02 12.05
C GLY A 167 -18.31 -10.28 11.37
N GLY A 168 -17.45 -11.26 11.13
CA GLY A 168 -17.82 -12.54 10.54
C GLY A 168 -18.79 -13.32 11.40
N CYS A 169 -18.57 -13.36 12.72
CA CYS A 169 -19.47 -14.01 13.67
C CYS A 169 -20.88 -13.38 13.65
N LEU A 170 -20.97 -12.05 13.74
CA LEU A 170 -22.25 -11.34 13.71
C LEU A 170 -22.97 -11.45 12.36
N LEU A 171 -22.25 -11.56 11.25
CA LEU A 171 -22.85 -11.81 9.93
C LEU A 171 -23.51 -13.20 9.82
N MET A 172 -23.13 -14.16 10.64
CA MET A 172 -23.81 -15.47 10.72
C MET A 172 -25.11 -15.43 11.51
N ALA A 173 -25.35 -14.39 12.29
CA ALA A 173 -26.50 -14.27 13.16
C ALA A 173 -27.84 -14.25 12.39
N SER A 174 -28.92 -14.59 13.07
CA SER A 174 -30.27 -14.66 12.51
C SER A 174 -30.89 -13.30 12.23
N THR A 175 -30.63 -12.31 13.10
CA THR A 175 -31.26 -10.98 13.00
C THR A 175 -30.51 -10.03 12.05
N ILE A 176 -31.27 -9.24 11.31
CA ILE A 176 -30.71 -8.21 10.42
C ILE A 176 -29.89 -7.16 11.17
N ARG A 177 -30.29 -6.82 12.40
CA ARG A 177 -29.57 -5.87 13.25
C ARG A 177 -28.16 -6.35 13.56
N GLN A 178 -28.01 -7.61 13.98
CA GLN A 178 -26.69 -8.20 14.25
C GLN A 178 -25.84 -8.28 13.00
N ARG A 179 -26.40 -8.64 11.84
CA ARG A 179 -25.67 -8.68 10.59
C ARG A 179 -25.19 -7.30 10.13
N ARG A 180 -26.00 -6.24 10.34
CA ARG A 180 -25.57 -4.85 10.08
C ARG A 180 -24.44 -4.43 11.02
N LEU A 181 -24.50 -4.80 12.30
CA LEU A 181 -23.40 -4.58 13.25
C LEU A 181 -22.15 -5.37 12.81
N GLY A 182 -22.31 -6.58 12.29
CA GLY A 182 -21.20 -7.36 11.75
C GLY A 182 -20.54 -6.67 10.56
N ALA A 183 -21.34 -6.15 9.63
CA ALA A 183 -20.82 -5.35 8.49
C ALA A 183 -20.08 -4.11 8.98
N PHE A 184 -20.63 -3.40 9.95
CA PHE A 184 -20.01 -2.23 10.57
C PHE A 184 -18.67 -2.60 11.25
N SER A 185 -18.64 -3.71 11.99
CA SER A 185 -17.41 -4.19 12.64
C SER A 185 -16.29 -4.50 11.64
N LEU A 186 -16.62 -5.16 10.50
CA LEU A 186 -15.67 -5.41 9.43
C LEU A 186 -15.07 -4.10 8.88
N VAL A 187 -15.93 -3.13 8.56
CA VAL A 187 -15.49 -1.83 8.02
C VAL A 187 -14.67 -1.06 9.03
N CYS A 188 -15.14 -0.94 10.28
CA CYS A 188 -14.41 -0.24 11.34
C CYS A 188 -13.07 -0.89 11.67
N GLY A 189 -12.98 -2.22 11.65
CA GLY A 189 -11.72 -2.94 11.84
C GLY A 189 -10.69 -2.59 10.76
N ASN A 190 -11.10 -2.54 9.50
CA ASN A 190 -10.22 -2.14 8.40
C ASN A 190 -9.82 -0.65 8.52
N LEU A 191 -10.77 0.25 8.79
CA LEU A 191 -10.46 1.67 8.94
C LEU A 191 -9.52 1.94 10.13
N ALA A 192 -9.74 1.26 11.25
CA ALA A 192 -8.85 1.35 12.41
C ALA A 192 -7.44 0.82 12.10
N ALA A 193 -7.34 -0.29 11.39
CA ALA A 193 -6.06 -0.86 10.96
C ALA A 193 -5.30 0.10 10.04
N LEU A 194 -5.98 0.69 9.04
CA LEU A 194 -5.39 1.70 8.15
C LEU A 194 -4.94 2.94 8.93
N ALA A 195 -5.77 3.44 9.85
CA ALA A 195 -5.42 4.59 10.68
C ALA A 195 -4.17 4.30 11.54
N LEU A 196 -4.11 3.10 12.15
CA LEU A 196 -2.94 2.68 12.93
C LEU A 196 -1.70 2.51 12.07
N MET A 197 -1.83 1.93 10.87
CA MET A 197 -0.73 1.77 9.93
C MET A 197 -0.18 3.13 9.50
N PHE A 198 -1.05 4.04 9.03
CA PHE A 198 -0.65 5.37 8.56
C PHE A 198 -0.10 6.30 9.65
N SER A 199 -0.48 6.07 10.92
CA SER A 199 0.05 6.83 12.06
C SER A 199 1.28 6.20 12.70
N SER A 200 1.75 5.05 12.21
CA SER A 200 2.88 4.30 12.75
C SER A 200 4.14 4.48 11.91
N PRO A 201 5.33 4.15 12.44
CA PRO A 201 6.58 4.10 11.69
C PRO A 201 6.60 3.06 10.55
N LEU A 202 5.59 2.18 10.47
CA LEU A 202 5.46 1.19 9.40
C LEU A 202 5.14 1.83 8.05
N TRP A 203 4.57 3.05 8.04
CA TRP A 203 4.19 3.74 6.83
C TRP A 203 5.17 4.85 6.50
N HIS A 204 5.75 4.77 5.32
CA HIS A 204 6.56 5.83 4.75
C HIS A 204 5.68 6.68 3.81
N TRP A 205 5.48 7.95 4.17
CA TRP A 205 4.68 8.88 3.39
C TRP A 205 5.32 9.23 2.05
N GLU A 206 6.64 9.09 1.97
CA GLU A 206 7.44 9.32 0.78
C GLU A 206 7.50 8.02 -0.06
N LEU A 207 6.47 7.79 -0.86
CA LEU A 207 6.28 6.54 -1.61
C LEU A 207 7.39 6.17 -2.60
N ASN A 208 8.24 7.11 -2.95
CA ASN A 208 9.38 6.90 -3.86
C ASN A 208 10.71 6.70 -3.13
N GLU A 209 10.70 6.70 -1.80
CA GLU A 209 11.92 6.55 -1.01
C GLU A 209 11.94 5.19 -0.31
N THR A 210 13.12 4.58 -0.26
CA THR A 210 13.34 3.30 0.43
C THR A 210 13.76 3.48 1.89
N TRP A 211 13.84 4.71 2.36
CA TRP A 211 14.35 5.11 3.67
C TRP A 211 13.48 6.21 4.30
N PRO A 212 13.45 6.35 5.62
CA PRO A 212 12.63 7.33 6.32
C PRO A 212 13.22 8.73 6.17
N VAL A 213 12.65 9.54 5.27
CA VAL A 213 13.20 10.84 4.86
C VAL A 213 13.22 11.85 5.99
N GLN A 214 12.15 11.94 6.80
CA GLN A 214 12.05 12.94 7.86
C GLN A 214 13.15 12.81 8.93
N PRO A 215 13.43 11.62 9.52
CA PRO A 215 14.54 11.48 10.47
C PRO A 215 15.91 11.75 9.85
N VAL A 216 16.10 11.40 8.57
CA VAL A 216 17.35 11.71 7.85
C VAL A 216 17.49 13.21 7.60
N ALA A 217 16.40 13.88 7.25
CA ALA A 217 16.39 15.34 7.13
C ALA A 217 16.68 16.04 8.47
N ASP A 218 16.29 15.45 9.59
CA ASP A 218 16.58 15.99 10.91
C ASP A 218 18.09 15.99 11.23
N LEU A 219 18.87 15.08 10.64
CA LEU A 219 20.33 15.11 10.74
C LEU A 219 20.92 16.43 10.23
N THR A 220 20.31 17.00 9.19
CA THR A 220 20.79 18.25 8.59
C THR A 220 20.72 19.45 9.52
N LYS A 221 19.89 19.39 10.58
CA LYS A 221 19.81 20.42 11.61
C LYS A 221 21.11 20.56 12.41
N HIS A 222 21.90 19.49 12.48
CA HIS A 222 23.20 19.51 13.16
C HIS A 222 24.28 20.21 12.31
N GLY A 223 23.99 20.46 11.04
CA GLY A 223 24.89 21.19 10.14
C GLY A 223 24.92 22.70 10.34
N LEU A 224 24.19 23.27 11.35
CA LEU A 224 24.25 24.68 11.75
C LEU A 224 24.12 25.68 10.59
N GLY A 225 23.34 25.37 9.56
CA GLY A 225 23.11 26.24 8.41
C GLY A 225 24.21 26.20 7.34
N HIS A 226 25.21 25.34 7.48
CA HIS A 226 26.18 25.10 6.41
C HIS A 226 25.58 24.31 5.25
N PRO A 227 26.01 24.55 4.00
CA PRO A 227 25.51 23.80 2.85
C PRO A 227 25.90 22.34 2.95
N ILE A 228 24.89 21.47 2.74
CA ILE A 228 25.02 20.01 2.83
C ILE A 228 24.87 19.43 1.42
N THR A 229 25.58 18.35 1.13
CA THR A 229 25.46 17.57 -0.11
C THR A 229 25.08 16.14 0.22
N ILE A 230 24.18 15.54 -0.54
CA ILE A 230 23.93 14.10 -0.47
C ILE A 230 24.93 13.37 -1.39
N VAL A 231 25.61 12.36 -0.82
CA VAL A 231 26.64 11.57 -1.52
C VAL A 231 26.09 10.20 -1.85
N GLY A 232 26.36 9.68 -3.05
CA GLY A 232 25.88 8.38 -3.50
C GLY A 232 24.44 8.38 -4.01
N HIS A 233 23.71 9.46 -3.82
CA HIS A 233 22.31 9.58 -4.23
C HIS A 233 22.05 10.85 -5.04
N ASN A 234 20.97 10.84 -5.81
CA ASN A 234 20.49 12.03 -6.52
C ASN A 234 19.79 12.99 -5.54
N GLU A 235 19.70 14.27 -5.93
CA GLU A 235 18.89 15.25 -5.22
C GLU A 235 17.44 14.75 -5.06
N ARG A 236 16.90 14.82 -3.84
CA ARG A 236 15.55 14.35 -3.50
C ARG A 236 14.68 15.51 -3.04
N PRO A 237 13.56 15.78 -3.74
CA PRO A 237 12.63 16.85 -3.36
C PRO A 237 12.04 16.66 -1.95
N SER A 238 11.76 15.42 -1.56
CA SER A 238 11.27 15.06 -0.23
C SER A 238 12.26 15.43 0.87
N LEU A 239 13.56 15.13 0.68
CA LEU A 239 14.61 15.50 1.61
C LEU A 239 14.75 17.02 1.72
N ASN A 240 14.75 17.74 0.59
CA ASN A 240 14.79 19.20 0.56
C ASN A 240 13.63 19.83 1.31
N TRP A 241 12.43 19.24 1.18
CA TRP A 241 11.23 19.71 1.84
C TRP A 241 11.33 19.62 3.38
N TYR A 242 11.71 18.46 3.90
CA TYR A 242 11.84 18.27 5.36
C TYR A 242 13.05 18.99 5.95
N ALA A 243 14.17 19.03 5.23
CA ALA A 243 15.37 19.77 5.63
C ALA A 243 15.19 21.30 5.53
N ARG A 244 14.15 21.78 4.83
CA ARG A 244 13.90 23.21 4.52
C ARG A 244 15.08 23.90 3.86
N GLN A 245 15.89 23.15 3.15
CA GLN A 245 17.02 23.66 2.36
C GLN A 245 17.27 22.72 1.18
N ARG A 246 17.91 23.27 0.13
CA ARG A 246 18.31 22.44 -1.00
C ARG A 246 19.54 21.63 -0.63
N ILE A 247 19.46 20.32 -0.83
CA ILE A 247 20.56 19.37 -0.62
C ILE A 247 20.88 18.76 -1.99
N PRO A 248 21.86 19.36 -2.71
CA PRO A 248 22.22 18.89 -4.04
C PRO A 248 22.85 17.50 -3.98
N GLY A 249 22.71 16.74 -5.06
CA GLY A 249 23.43 15.48 -5.25
C GLY A 249 24.90 15.72 -5.60
N ASN A 250 25.67 14.71 -5.64
CA ASN A 250 27.10 14.43 -5.81
C ASN A 250 28.03 15.47 -6.50
N ARG A 251 27.59 16.69 -6.83
CA ARG A 251 28.36 17.66 -7.64
C ARG A 251 28.93 18.85 -6.87
N SER A 252 28.64 18.97 -5.60
CA SER A 252 29.12 20.12 -4.82
C SER A 252 30.17 19.66 -3.82
N GLY A 253 31.32 20.36 -3.80
CA GLY A 253 32.38 20.16 -2.82
C GLY A 253 32.02 20.73 -1.43
N ASN A 254 30.81 20.56 -0.97
CA ASN A 254 30.41 21.03 0.35
C ASN A 254 31.12 20.21 1.43
N ARG A 255 31.48 20.87 2.50
CA ARG A 255 32.16 20.30 3.66
C ARG A 255 31.27 19.26 4.35
N LEU A 256 29.97 19.58 4.55
CA LEU A 256 29.02 18.64 5.17
C LEU A 256 28.42 17.71 4.13
N ARG A 257 28.50 16.42 4.41
CA ARG A 257 28.04 15.35 3.53
C ARG A 257 27.07 14.43 4.24
N LEU A 258 25.96 14.14 3.59
CA LEU A 258 24.95 13.21 4.03
C LEU A 258 25.05 11.94 3.17
N SER A 259 25.34 10.79 3.75
CA SER A 259 25.51 9.52 3.03
C SER A 259 25.03 8.33 3.85
N ASP A 260 24.78 7.21 3.17
CA ASP A 260 24.50 5.89 3.77
C ASP A 260 25.78 5.07 4.03
N LYS A 261 26.95 5.64 3.69
CA LYS A 261 28.26 5.02 3.89
C LYS A 261 29.19 5.98 4.63
N GLN A 262 29.94 5.46 5.56
CA GLN A 262 30.96 6.24 6.27
C GLN A 262 32.15 6.48 5.32
N GLU A 263 32.57 7.73 5.20
CA GLU A 263 33.80 8.11 4.50
C GLU A 263 34.97 8.09 5.50
N ASP A 264 36.08 7.42 5.15
CA ASP A 264 37.20 7.11 6.07
C ASP A 264 37.98 8.34 6.61
N HIS A 265 37.78 9.52 5.99
CA HIS A 265 38.50 10.74 6.34
C HIS A 265 37.61 11.87 6.87
N CYS A 266 36.36 11.56 7.23
CA CYS A 266 35.39 12.55 7.67
C CYS A 266 34.93 12.28 9.11
N GLU A 267 34.74 13.35 9.90
CA GLU A 267 34.20 13.26 11.24
C GLU A 267 32.68 13.09 11.22
N VAL A 268 32.15 12.15 12.01
CA VAL A 268 30.72 11.91 12.13
C VAL A 268 30.10 12.98 13.03
N VAL A 269 29.25 13.82 12.47
CA VAL A 269 28.50 14.88 13.18
C VAL A 269 27.22 14.31 13.81
N ALA A 270 26.46 13.51 13.04
CA ALA A 270 25.22 12.88 13.50
C ALA A 270 24.93 11.60 12.70
N ARG A 271 24.15 10.67 13.30
CA ARG A 271 23.80 9.40 12.68
C ARG A 271 22.35 9.02 12.98
N TYR A 272 21.70 8.45 11.97
CA TYR A 272 20.39 7.80 12.10
C TYR A 272 20.38 6.53 11.25
N GLN A 273 20.32 5.35 11.90
CA GLN A 273 20.45 4.04 11.25
C GLN A 273 21.73 3.97 10.38
N GLU A 274 21.59 3.73 9.08
CA GLU A 274 22.69 3.71 8.12
C GLU A 274 23.10 5.12 7.64
N TRP A 275 22.23 6.11 7.82
CA TRP A 275 22.49 7.48 7.36
C TRP A 275 23.39 8.25 8.31
N ILE A 276 24.39 8.94 7.75
CA ILE A 276 25.43 9.64 8.50
C ILE A 276 25.58 11.04 7.91
N LEU A 277 25.56 12.04 8.79
CA LEU A 277 26.05 13.38 8.45
C LEU A 277 27.50 13.46 8.87
N THR A 278 28.39 13.69 7.93
CA THR A 278 29.83 13.82 8.14
C THR A 278 30.31 15.23 7.86
N ASP A 279 31.32 15.68 8.59
CA ASP A 279 32.08 16.87 8.33
C ASP A 279 33.45 16.47 7.72
N CYS A 280 33.66 16.85 6.49
CA CYS A 280 34.89 16.54 5.77
C CYS A 280 35.72 17.83 5.65
N ASP A 281 36.56 18.09 6.63
CA ASP A 281 37.48 19.21 6.58
C ASP A 281 38.46 19.02 5.41
N ASN A 282 38.36 19.93 4.50
CA ASN A 282 39.31 20.31 3.41
C ASN A 282 40.42 19.33 3.01
N MET A 283 40.13 18.55 1.98
CA MET A 283 41.19 18.15 1.03
C MET A 283 41.39 19.18 -0.10
N LEU A 284 41.06 20.46 0.11
CA LEU A 284 41.22 21.51 -0.91
C LEU A 284 42.40 22.44 -0.64
N SER A 285 43.41 22.05 0.16
CA SER A 285 44.60 22.87 0.42
C SER A 285 45.92 22.21 0.05
N GLU A 286 45.94 21.17 -0.78
CA GLU A 286 47.19 20.66 -1.39
C GLU A 286 46.94 20.35 -2.86
N ASP A 287 46.99 21.40 -3.71
CA ASP A 287 47.54 21.37 -5.06
C ASP A 287 47.86 22.82 -5.49
#